data_60d47c2e23a1d6a7a412308ed7bf4df0
#
_entry.id   60d47c2e23a1d6a7a412308ed7bf4df0
#
_cell.length_a   1.000
_cell.length_b   1.000
_cell.length_c   1.000
_cell.angle_alpha   90.00
_cell.angle_beta   90.00
_cell.angle_gamma   90.00
#
_symmetry.space_group_name_H-M   'P 1'
#
loop_
_entity.id
_entity.type
_entity.pdbx_description
1 polymer ?
#
loop_
_entity_poly.entity_id
_entity_poly.type
_entity_poly.pdbx_seq_one_letter_code
_entity_poly.pdbx_strand_id
1 'polypeptide(L)'
;MSFWHNTKSIVFIATVLLISLLSPASILGASAKNPSEGNKLKESKIQSYVSDMQPGWNLGNTFDAMGEDETSWGNPRVTKELIQQISKQGYKSIRIPITWDHRMGDGPDYKIDPAFMDRVEEVVNWSLDAGLYVMINLHHDSWIWVHQMGENRDEVLPRYQAAWTQIAHTFKDHSHKLMFESINEPRFNSGWGSEDQTHYVHLDELNTSFHKIVRESGGKNTDRPLVLPTLETNAAQERLDELYQTIVKLDDPNLIATIHYYGFWPFSVNIAGFTTFEEQTKKDITDTFDRAYDTLVSKGIPVILGEYGLLGFDKNTGTIEQGEKLKFFEFLTHYVQEKNITHMLWDNGQHFNRTNLKWNDQDFYELMRASWKTRSATAESDLIFIKKGEKVQDTSINLELNGNKLTGIFVNRNKGDKLHKGKDYTLSGNTLTLKASTLEKLTASGQYGDNAELTASFNKGADWTFDVILHDTPKLESAAGSADSFAIPAAFNGDRLATMEAVYSDGTNAGPQNWTSYKEFGYAFTPSYQSNEIKLLENFFNEANDGIVNLKFHFWSGEVLNYQITKNGNEVTGKVTSN
;
A
#
# COMPACT_ATOMS: atom_id res chain seq x y z
N MET A 1 30.95 23.45 -25.71
CA MET A 1 31.58 24.38 -24.74
C MET A 1 30.92 24.04 -23.43
N SER A 2 31.61 23.24 -22.68
CA SER A 2 32.54 23.55 -21.60
C SER A 2 31.83 23.72 -20.26
N PHE A 3 31.96 22.63 -19.42
CA PHE A 3 32.43 22.60 -18.03
C PHE A 3 31.46 23.14 -16.97
N TRP A 4 31.17 22.41 -15.87
CA TRP A 4 32.11 21.98 -14.83
C TRP A 4 31.56 20.88 -13.92
N HIS A 5 32.46 20.00 -13.53
CA HIS A 5 32.57 19.07 -12.44
C HIS A 5 32.41 19.69 -11.04
N ASN A 6 31.88 18.89 -10.07
CA ASN A 6 32.61 18.55 -8.83
C ASN A 6 31.72 17.71 -7.90
N THR A 7 32.18 16.54 -7.66
CA THR A 7 32.93 15.89 -6.57
C THR A 7 32.23 15.70 -5.23
N LYS A 8 31.89 14.43 -5.00
CA LYS A 8 32.09 13.57 -3.81
C LYS A 8 32.11 14.18 -2.41
N SER A 9 31.33 13.62 -1.53
CA SER A 9 31.76 13.32 -0.16
C SER A 9 31.12 12.03 0.34
N ILE A 10 31.95 11.00 0.50
CA ILE A 10 31.70 9.75 1.17
C ILE A 10 31.97 10.00 2.66
N VAL A 11 30.99 9.74 3.52
CA VAL A 11 31.22 9.66 4.98
C VAL A 11 31.07 8.22 5.42
N PHE A 12 32.22 7.61 5.76
CA PHE A 12 32.29 6.36 6.50
C PHE A 12 32.02 6.64 7.98
N ILE A 13 31.05 5.98 8.59
CA ILE A 13 30.92 5.90 10.03
C ILE A 13 31.29 4.49 10.48
N ALA A 14 32.44 4.40 11.15
CA ALA A 14 32.90 3.20 11.81
C ALA A 14 32.18 3.03 13.15
N THR A 15 31.53 1.87 13.32
CA THR A 15 30.90 1.49 14.59
C THR A 15 31.95 0.85 15.50
N VAL A 16 32.20 1.45 16.66
CA VAL A 16 33.03 0.89 17.73
C VAL A 16 32.14 0.04 18.64
N LEU A 17 32.42 -1.26 18.72
CA LEU A 17 31.84 -2.17 19.71
C LEU A 17 32.53 -1.95 21.07
N LEU A 18 31.77 -1.59 22.08
CA LEU A 18 32.19 -1.68 23.50
C LEU A 18 31.48 -2.86 24.15
N ILE A 19 32.25 -3.89 24.48
CA ILE A 19 31.83 -5.01 25.30
C ILE A 19 32.05 -4.63 26.78
N SER A 20 30.99 -4.55 27.56
CA SER A 20 31.08 -4.48 29.03
C SER A 20 30.51 -5.76 29.67
N LEU A 21 31.39 -6.51 30.29
CA LEU A 21 31.10 -7.64 31.17
C LEU A 21 30.46 -7.13 32.47
N LEU A 22 29.32 -7.64 32.86
CA LEU A 22 28.78 -7.50 34.23
C LEU A 22 28.23 -8.83 34.73
N SER A 23 28.68 -9.17 35.95
CA SER A 23 28.38 -10.36 36.73
C SER A 23 26.94 -10.40 37.26
N PRO A 24 26.40 -11.58 37.62
CA PRO A 24 25.02 -11.70 38.10
C PRO A 24 24.87 -11.34 39.56
N ALA A 25 23.94 -10.46 39.87
CA ALA A 25 23.46 -10.22 41.21
C ALA A 25 22.04 -10.79 41.40
N SER A 26 21.86 -11.49 42.49
CA SER A 26 20.66 -12.17 42.93
C SER A 26 19.45 -11.24 43.06
N ILE A 27 18.31 -11.59 42.46
CA ILE A 27 17.06 -10.84 42.61
C ILE A 27 16.11 -11.64 43.53
N LEU A 28 15.82 -11.06 44.66
CA LEU A 28 14.67 -11.43 45.51
C LEU A 28 13.37 -10.99 44.83
N GLY A 29 12.38 -11.89 44.88
CA GLY A 29 11.09 -11.67 44.27
C GLY A 29 10.33 -10.47 44.84
N ALA A 30 9.87 -9.60 43.94
CA ALA A 30 8.82 -8.64 44.19
C ALA A 30 7.61 -8.98 43.35
N SER A 31 6.49 -9.23 44.01
CA SER A 31 5.18 -9.46 43.42
C SER A 31 4.80 -8.30 42.51
N ALA A 32 4.58 -8.60 41.24
CA ALA A 32 4.06 -7.63 40.27
C ALA A 32 2.63 -7.26 40.65
N LYS A 33 2.43 -6.04 41.13
CA LYS A 33 1.13 -5.39 41.18
C LYS A 33 0.68 -5.16 39.72
N ASN A 34 -0.57 -5.53 39.41
CA ASN A 34 -1.23 -5.16 38.18
C ASN A 34 -1.04 -3.66 37.88
N PRO A 35 -0.77 -3.26 36.62
CA PRO A 35 -0.77 -1.86 36.29
C PRO A 35 -2.17 -1.32 36.56
N SER A 36 -2.25 -0.34 37.43
CA SER A 36 -3.43 0.44 37.72
C SER A 36 -4.06 0.98 36.45
N GLU A 37 -5.39 0.99 36.40
CA GLU A 37 -6.20 1.76 35.49
C GLU A 37 -5.56 3.13 35.23
N GLY A 38 -4.86 3.24 34.10
CA GLY A 38 -4.35 4.49 33.59
C GLY A 38 -5.55 5.41 33.33
N ASN A 39 -5.44 6.64 33.77
CA ASN A 39 -6.33 7.74 33.49
C ASN A 39 -6.67 7.72 31.99
N LYS A 40 -7.81 7.14 31.58
CA LYS A 40 -8.34 7.31 30.23
C LYS A 40 -8.60 8.81 30.08
N LEU A 41 -7.73 9.49 29.34
CA LEU A 41 -8.00 10.85 28.89
C LEU A 41 -9.41 10.83 28.29
N LYS A 42 -10.27 11.73 28.75
CA LYS A 42 -11.63 11.87 28.22
C LYS A 42 -11.50 12.18 26.74
N GLU A 43 -11.89 11.24 25.89
CA GLU A 43 -11.82 11.38 24.43
C GLU A 43 -12.47 12.69 23.98
N SER A 44 -11.77 13.48 23.18
CA SER A 44 -12.30 14.73 22.64
C SER A 44 -13.43 14.44 21.64
N LYS A 45 -14.32 15.40 21.43
CA LYS A 45 -15.41 15.26 20.43
C LYS A 45 -14.87 14.93 19.04
N ILE A 46 -13.75 15.55 18.65
CA ILE A 46 -13.16 15.32 17.34
C ILE A 46 -12.48 13.94 17.25
N GLN A 47 -11.91 13.43 18.34
CA GLN A 47 -11.38 12.06 18.36
C GLN A 47 -12.50 11.04 18.22
N SER A 48 -13.62 11.20 18.94
CA SER A 48 -14.80 10.32 18.78
C SER A 48 -15.34 10.39 17.34
N TYR A 49 -15.39 11.59 16.75
CA TYR A 49 -15.81 11.77 15.36
C TYR A 49 -14.92 10.96 14.40
N VAL A 50 -13.59 11.02 14.55
CA VAL A 50 -12.64 10.28 13.72
C VAL A 50 -12.74 8.76 13.98
N SER A 51 -12.95 8.34 15.22
CA SER A 51 -13.15 6.92 15.55
C SER A 51 -14.44 6.35 14.93
N ASP A 52 -15.52 7.13 14.86
CA ASP A 52 -16.80 6.73 14.26
C ASP A 52 -16.73 6.57 12.72
N MET A 53 -15.70 7.15 12.07
CA MET A 53 -15.46 7.02 10.63
C MET A 53 -14.85 5.67 10.22
N GLN A 54 -14.36 4.90 11.17
CA GLN A 54 -13.67 3.63 10.91
C GLN A 54 -14.67 2.51 10.55
N PRO A 55 -14.46 1.73 9.48
CA PRO A 55 -13.42 1.83 8.46
C PRO A 55 -13.76 2.80 7.31
N GLY A 56 -12.74 3.31 6.63
CA GLY A 56 -12.87 4.19 5.49
C GLY A 56 -12.41 3.57 4.16
N TRP A 57 -12.86 4.18 3.06
CA TRP A 57 -12.56 3.75 1.71
C TRP A 57 -12.39 4.96 0.77
N ASN A 58 -11.47 4.87 -0.20
CA ASN A 58 -11.24 5.91 -1.20
C ASN A 58 -11.94 5.58 -2.52
N LEU A 59 -12.63 6.57 -3.09
CA LEU A 59 -13.18 6.54 -4.45
C LEU A 59 -12.10 7.00 -5.45
N GLY A 60 -10.97 6.28 -5.51
CA GLY A 60 -9.82 6.63 -6.35
C GLY A 60 -10.05 6.41 -7.83
N ASN A 61 -9.25 7.09 -8.66
CA ASN A 61 -9.29 7.08 -10.12
C ASN A 61 -10.69 7.41 -10.69
N THR A 62 -11.33 8.43 -10.12
CA THR A 62 -12.62 8.94 -10.56
C THR A 62 -12.59 10.47 -10.68
N PHE A 63 -13.01 11.23 -9.66
CA PHE A 63 -12.94 12.70 -9.69
C PHE A 63 -11.51 13.25 -9.62
N ASP A 64 -10.55 12.45 -9.20
CA ASP A 64 -9.11 12.73 -9.30
C ASP A 64 -8.56 12.53 -10.71
N ALA A 65 -9.27 11.82 -11.60
CA ALA A 65 -8.83 11.56 -12.97
C ALA A 65 -8.67 12.86 -13.77
N MET A 66 -7.50 13.03 -14.38
CA MET A 66 -7.20 14.14 -15.26
C MET A 66 -7.61 13.77 -16.69
N GLY A 67 -8.63 14.43 -17.20
CA GLY A 67 -9.15 14.17 -18.54
C GLY A 67 -10.50 14.84 -18.75
N GLU A 68 -11.27 14.35 -19.71
CA GLU A 68 -12.55 14.95 -20.07
C GLU A 68 -13.58 14.84 -18.93
N ASP A 69 -13.61 13.68 -18.25
CA ASP A 69 -14.52 13.44 -17.14
C ASP A 69 -13.98 12.40 -16.12
N GLU A 70 -14.82 12.03 -15.16
CA GLU A 70 -14.53 11.07 -14.09
C GLU A 70 -14.22 9.63 -14.57
N THR A 71 -14.35 9.35 -15.87
CA THR A 71 -14.10 8.03 -16.47
C THR A 71 -12.75 7.93 -17.17
N SER A 72 -12.01 9.03 -17.26
CA SER A 72 -10.81 9.17 -18.08
C SER A 72 -9.67 8.21 -17.68
N TRP A 73 -9.69 7.68 -16.47
CA TRP A 73 -8.72 6.69 -15.98
C TRP A 73 -9.27 5.26 -15.93
N GLY A 74 -10.36 4.99 -16.68
CA GLY A 74 -10.86 3.64 -16.94
C GLY A 74 -11.94 3.14 -16.00
N ASN A 75 -12.25 3.84 -14.92
CA ASN A 75 -13.41 3.53 -14.09
C ASN A 75 -14.69 4.03 -14.75
N PRO A 76 -15.84 3.35 -14.57
CA PRO A 76 -17.11 3.87 -15.05
C PRO A 76 -17.56 5.08 -14.23
N ARG A 77 -18.49 5.85 -14.77
CA ARG A 77 -19.15 6.95 -14.07
C ARG A 77 -19.71 6.47 -12.72
N VAL A 78 -19.46 7.24 -11.67
CA VAL A 78 -19.93 6.93 -10.32
C VAL A 78 -21.46 6.89 -10.27
N THR A 79 -22.01 5.86 -9.66
CA THR A 79 -23.45 5.68 -9.49
C THR A 79 -23.86 5.70 -8.02
N LYS A 80 -25.10 6.09 -7.75
CA LYS A 80 -25.67 6.01 -6.40
C LYS A 80 -25.63 4.58 -5.86
N GLU A 81 -25.78 3.59 -6.73
CA GLU A 81 -25.71 2.17 -6.36
C GLU A 81 -24.31 1.79 -5.86
N LEU A 82 -23.24 2.23 -6.53
CA LEU A 82 -21.85 2.02 -6.08
C LEU A 82 -21.69 2.52 -4.63
N ILE A 83 -22.07 3.78 -4.36
CA ILE A 83 -21.96 4.39 -3.03
C ILE A 83 -22.76 3.60 -1.99
N GLN A 84 -23.98 3.19 -2.33
CA GLN A 84 -24.80 2.36 -1.45
C GLN A 84 -24.17 0.99 -1.17
N GLN A 85 -23.51 0.37 -2.17
CA GLN A 85 -22.82 -0.90 -1.99
C GLN A 85 -21.62 -0.74 -1.06
N ILE A 86 -20.83 0.30 -1.18
CA ILE A 86 -19.71 0.58 -0.25
C ILE A 86 -20.21 0.70 1.20
N SER A 87 -21.28 1.47 1.43
CA SER A 87 -21.89 1.55 2.76
C SER A 87 -22.41 0.18 3.25
N LYS A 88 -23.06 -0.61 2.39
CA LYS A 88 -23.57 -1.98 2.73
C LYS A 88 -22.45 -2.97 3.03
N GLN A 89 -21.24 -2.80 2.45
CA GLN A 89 -20.07 -3.60 2.78
C GLN A 89 -19.62 -3.39 4.24
N GLY A 90 -20.02 -2.28 4.86
CA GLY A 90 -19.71 -1.96 6.25
C GLY A 90 -18.77 -0.78 6.45
N TYR A 91 -18.31 -0.15 5.36
CA TYR A 91 -17.56 1.10 5.44
C TYR A 91 -18.38 2.21 6.09
N LYS A 92 -17.73 3.05 6.85
CA LYS A 92 -18.33 4.17 7.60
C LYS A 92 -17.98 5.51 7.01
N SER A 93 -16.88 5.58 6.27
CA SER A 93 -16.44 6.81 5.61
C SER A 93 -15.98 6.55 4.19
N ILE A 94 -16.07 7.61 3.38
CA ILE A 94 -15.59 7.66 2.01
C ILE A 94 -14.76 8.94 1.82
N ARG A 95 -13.56 8.78 1.25
CA ARG A 95 -12.78 9.90 0.72
C ARG A 95 -13.00 9.94 -0.78
N ILE A 96 -13.36 11.12 -1.28
CA ILE A 96 -13.59 11.41 -2.69
C ILE A 96 -12.47 12.34 -3.12
N PRO A 97 -11.38 11.81 -3.67
CA PRO A 97 -10.29 12.62 -4.20
C PRO A 97 -10.77 13.38 -5.44
N ILE A 98 -10.48 14.70 -5.51
CA ILE A 98 -10.97 15.57 -6.58
C ILE A 98 -9.84 16.44 -7.10
N THR A 99 -9.60 16.37 -8.41
CA THR A 99 -8.69 17.27 -9.12
C THR A 99 -9.47 18.38 -9.79
N TRP A 100 -9.15 19.62 -9.45
CA TRP A 100 -9.89 20.79 -9.90
C TRP A 100 -9.22 21.54 -11.05
N ASP A 101 -7.94 21.28 -11.32
CA ASP A 101 -7.10 22.02 -12.27
C ASP A 101 -7.82 22.38 -13.57
N HIS A 102 -8.21 21.38 -14.35
CA HIS A 102 -8.89 21.57 -15.64
C HIS A 102 -10.41 21.72 -15.54
N ARG A 103 -10.91 21.93 -14.34
CA ARG A 103 -12.30 22.31 -14.03
C ARG A 103 -12.41 23.77 -13.56
N MET A 104 -11.30 24.49 -13.57
CA MET A 104 -11.22 25.90 -13.19
C MET A 104 -10.86 26.73 -14.41
N GLY A 105 -11.56 27.86 -14.56
CA GLY A 105 -11.21 28.87 -15.57
C GLY A 105 -9.97 29.68 -15.20
N ASP A 106 -9.58 30.56 -16.09
CA ASP A 106 -8.43 31.45 -15.90
C ASP A 106 -8.63 32.46 -14.76
N GLY A 107 -7.49 32.99 -14.26
CA GLY A 107 -7.51 34.08 -13.30
C GLY A 107 -8.10 35.39 -13.86
N PRO A 108 -8.50 36.35 -12.97
CA PRO A 108 -8.29 36.30 -11.52
C PRO A 108 -9.34 35.50 -10.73
N ASP A 109 -10.48 35.13 -11.34
CA ASP A 109 -11.62 34.56 -10.64
C ASP A 109 -11.46 33.04 -10.43
N TYR A 110 -10.67 32.36 -11.26
CA TYR A 110 -10.47 30.90 -11.24
C TYR A 110 -11.79 30.14 -11.01
N LYS A 111 -12.83 30.51 -11.79
CA LYS A 111 -14.18 29.99 -11.60
C LYS A 111 -14.24 28.48 -11.87
N ILE A 112 -14.70 27.72 -10.89
CA ILE A 112 -14.96 26.29 -11.06
C ILE A 112 -16.16 26.11 -12.01
N ASP A 113 -16.07 25.13 -12.93
CA ASP A 113 -17.17 24.74 -13.80
C ASP A 113 -18.39 24.34 -12.94
N PRO A 114 -19.52 25.05 -13.07
CA PRO A 114 -20.71 24.76 -12.27
C PRO A 114 -21.24 23.34 -12.47
N ALA A 115 -21.17 22.79 -13.67
CA ALA A 115 -21.65 21.43 -13.95
C ALA A 115 -20.78 20.38 -13.23
N PHE A 116 -19.46 20.63 -13.13
CA PHE A 116 -18.57 19.77 -12.37
C PHE A 116 -18.82 19.90 -10.86
N MET A 117 -19.00 21.12 -10.34
CA MET A 117 -19.34 21.34 -8.93
C MET A 117 -20.66 20.65 -8.54
N ASP A 118 -21.71 20.81 -9.37
CA ASP A 118 -23.00 20.16 -9.17
C ASP A 118 -22.86 18.63 -9.15
N ARG A 119 -21.97 18.06 -10.02
CA ARG A 119 -21.70 16.64 -10.06
C ARG A 119 -20.98 16.14 -8.82
N VAL A 120 -20.00 16.88 -8.31
CA VAL A 120 -19.33 16.57 -7.04
C VAL A 120 -20.34 16.62 -5.89
N GLU A 121 -21.16 17.67 -5.83
CA GLU A 121 -22.21 17.81 -4.82
C GLU A 121 -23.21 16.66 -4.85
N GLU A 122 -23.60 16.20 -6.03
CA GLU A 122 -24.49 15.03 -6.20
C GLU A 122 -23.91 13.77 -5.54
N VAL A 123 -22.62 13.45 -5.78
CA VAL A 123 -21.99 12.25 -5.20
C VAL A 123 -21.74 12.41 -3.71
N VAL A 124 -21.39 13.60 -3.24
CA VAL A 124 -21.30 13.93 -1.81
C VAL A 124 -22.66 13.69 -1.13
N ASN A 125 -23.75 14.16 -1.74
CA ASN A 125 -25.10 13.96 -1.20
C ASN A 125 -25.49 12.47 -1.17
N TRP A 126 -25.20 11.68 -2.21
CA TRP A 126 -25.43 10.24 -2.20
C TRP A 126 -24.67 9.54 -1.06
N SER A 127 -23.46 10.00 -0.78
CA SER A 127 -22.61 9.44 0.27
C SER A 127 -23.15 9.78 1.67
N LEU A 128 -23.57 11.02 1.89
CA LEU A 128 -24.21 11.46 3.13
C LEU A 128 -25.56 10.75 3.35
N ASP A 129 -26.38 10.60 2.30
CA ASP A 129 -27.66 9.86 2.32
C ASP A 129 -27.46 8.37 2.65
N ALA A 130 -26.35 7.78 2.20
CA ALA A 130 -25.96 6.42 2.56
C ALA A 130 -25.44 6.30 4.01
N GLY A 131 -25.37 7.41 4.75
CA GLY A 131 -24.95 7.48 6.15
C GLY A 131 -23.45 7.58 6.37
N LEU A 132 -22.66 7.71 5.30
CA LEU A 132 -21.19 7.79 5.36
C LEU A 132 -20.72 9.15 5.88
N TYR A 133 -19.57 9.17 6.54
CA TYR A 133 -18.72 10.33 6.67
C TYR A 133 -18.03 10.56 5.33
N VAL A 134 -17.89 11.80 4.89
CA VAL A 134 -17.38 12.15 3.57
C VAL A 134 -16.19 13.08 3.70
N MET A 135 -15.11 12.84 2.99
CA MET A 135 -13.96 13.72 2.89
C MET A 135 -13.73 14.09 1.43
N ILE A 136 -13.62 15.41 1.14
CA ILE A 136 -13.25 15.95 -0.18
C ILE A 136 -12.02 16.82 -0.07
N ASN A 137 -11.25 16.96 -1.15
CA ASN A 137 -9.98 17.68 -1.15
C ASN A 137 -9.66 18.37 -2.48
N LEU A 138 -8.49 19.03 -2.52
CA LEU A 138 -7.74 19.30 -3.75
C LEU A 138 -6.73 18.17 -3.92
N HIS A 139 -6.87 17.35 -4.99
CA HIS A 139 -6.07 16.11 -5.08
C HIS A 139 -4.79 16.30 -5.93
N HIS A 140 -4.82 16.01 -7.20
CA HIS A 140 -3.64 16.13 -8.05
C HIS A 140 -3.22 17.57 -8.35
N ASP A 141 -4.05 18.55 -7.98
CA ASP A 141 -3.68 19.96 -7.96
C ASP A 141 -2.33 20.19 -7.28
N SER A 142 -2.02 19.37 -6.26
CA SER A 142 -0.76 19.45 -5.50
C SER A 142 0.49 19.36 -6.40
N TRP A 143 0.51 18.42 -7.36
CA TRP A 143 1.66 18.21 -8.23
C TRP A 143 1.46 18.78 -9.65
N ILE A 144 0.26 19.21 -10.02
CA ILE A 144 0.02 19.85 -11.30
C ILE A 144 0.45 21.33 -11.25
N TRP A 145 0.03 22.08 -10.22
CA TRP A 145 0.30 23.51 -10.14
C TRP A 145 0.70 24.02 -8.75
N VAL A 146 0.21 23.42 -7.65
CA VAL A 146 0.54 23.92 -6.29
C VAL A 146 2.02 23.75 -5.97
N HIS A 147 2.68 22.74 -6.54
CA HIS A 147 4.13 22.51 -6.39
C HIS A 147 4.98 23.74 -6.80
N GLN A 148 4.43 24.63 -7.63
CA GLN A 148 5.09 25.84 -8.09
C GLN A 148 5.02 27.01 -7.08
N MET A 149 4.49 26.78 -5.87
CA MET A 149 4.30 27.82 -4.83
C MET A 149 5.58 28.60 -4.53
N GLY A 150 6.76 27.96 -4.58
CA GLY A 150 8.04 28.61 -4.36
C GLY A 150 8.43 29.61 -5.44
N GLU A 151 8.07 29.35 -6.68
CA GLU A 151 8.44 30.16 -7.84
C GLU A 151 7.32 31.13 -8.27
N ASN A 152 6.07 30.70 -8.16
CA ASN A 152 4.87 31.38 -8.69
C ASN A 152 3.80 31.65 -7.61
N ARG A 153 4.22 32.04 -6.41
CA ARG A 153 3.32 32.23 -5.27
C ARG A 153 2.15 33.17 -5.57
N ASP A 154 2.41 34.25 -6.33
CA ASP A 154 1.40 35.27 -6.66
C ASP A 154 0.30 34.77 -7.61
N GLU A 155 0.48 33.61 -8.22
CA GLU A 155 -0.52 32.91 -9.01
C GLU A 155 -1.11 31.72 -8.22
N VAL A 156 -0.26 30.91 -7.61
CA VAL A 156 -0.64 29.67 -6.91
C VAL A 156 -1.55 29.96 -5.72
N LEU A 157 -1.16 30.90 -4.84
CA LEU A 157 -1.92 31.16 -3.63
C LEU A 157 -3.32 31.76 -3.91
N PRO A 158 -3.50 32.76 -4.80
CA PRO A 158 -4.83 33.23 -5.17
C PRO A 158 -5.71 32.15 -5.81
N ARG A 159 -5.13 31.29 -6.66
CA ARG A 159 -5.85 30.18 -7.27
C ARG A 159 -6.35 29.17 -6.22
N TYR A 160 -5.49 28.80 -5.27
CA TYR A 160 -5.83 27.92 -4.16
C TYR A 160 -6.94 28.53 -3.29
N GLN A 161 -6.84 29.81 -2.98
CA GLN A 161 -7.85 30.55 -2.21
C GLN A 161 -9.18 30.62 -2.95
N ALA A 162 -9.17 30.87 -4.26
CA ALA A 162 -10.38 30.92 -5.08
C ALA A 162 -11.08 29.55 -5.13
N ALA A 163 -10.31 28.44 -5.26
CA ALA A 163 -10.85 27.08 -5.21
C ALA A 163 -11.58 26.83 -3.89
N TRP A 164 -10.90 27.03 -2.76
CA TRP A 164 -11.48 26.79 -1.44
C TRP A 164 -12.63 27.72 -1.10
N THR A 165 -12.61 28.97 -1.57
CA THR A 165 -13.73 29.91 -1.39
C THR A 165 -15.01 29.37 -2.04
N GLN A 166 -14.91 28.87 -3.28
CA GLN A 166 -16.05 28.32 -4.01
C GLN A 166 -16.54 27.01 -3.39
N ILE A 167 -15.63 26.09 -3.06
CA ILE A 167 -15.94 24.80 -2.41
C ILE A 167 -16.61 25.07 -1.05
N ALA A 168 -16.00 25.89 -0.19
CA ALA A 168 -16.54 26.20 1.13
C ALA A 168 -17.93 26.84 1.04
N HIS A 169 -18.15 27.75 0.07
CA HIS A 169 -19.46 28.38 -0.12
C HIS A 169 -20.52 27.37 -0.55
N THR A 170 -20.22 26.46 -1.49
CA THR A 170 -21.14 25.43 -1.97
C THR A 170 -21.58 24.51 -0.85
N PHE A 171 -20.64 24.04 -0.03
CA PHE A 171 -20.90 23.02 0.98
C PHE A 171 -21.15 23.53 2.40
N LYS A 172 -21.26 24.86 2.62
CA LYS A 172 -21.35 25.44 3.97
C LYS A 172 -22.51 24.94 4.83
N ASP A 173 -23.62 24.53 4.20
CA ASP A 173 -24.82 24.10 4.89
C ASP A 173 -24.97 22.56 4.94
N HIS A 174 -24.05 21.81 4.33
CA HIS A 174 -24.03 20.35 4.35
C HIS A 174 -23.73 19.82 5.76
N SER A 175 -24.12 18.54 5.99
CA SER A 175 -23.90 17.85 7.26
C SER A 175 -22.46 17.97 7.76
N HIS A 176 -22.23 18.01 9.07
CA HIS A 176 -20.90 17.90 9.68
C HIS A 176 -20.21 16.53 9.43
N LYS A 177 -20.93 15.54 8.89
CA LYS A 177 -20.30 14.33 8.36
C LYS A 177 -19.46 14.59 7.11
N LEU A 178 -19.63 15.72 6.43
CA LEU A 178 -18.72 16.18 5.39
C LEU A 178 -17.56 16.95 6.05
N MET A 179 -16.34 16.58 5.74
CA MET A 179 -15.10 17.25 6.11
C MET A 179 -14.29 17.63 4.88
N PHE A 180 -13.38 18.58 5.06
CA PHE A 180 -12.50 19.07 4.00
C PHE A 180 -11.05 18.77 4.35
N GLU A 181 -10.32 18.19 3.40
CA GLU A 181 -8.87 18.00 3.46
C GLU A 181 -8.21 19.06 2.57
N SER A 182 -7.29 19.84 3.16
CA SER A 182 -6.77 21.06 2.54
C SER A 182 -6.11 20.82 1.19
N ILE A 183 -5.32 19.76 1.08
CA ILE A 183 -4.62 19.35 -0.15
C ILE A 183 -4.05 17.95 0.00
N ASN A 184 -4.06 17.18 -1.08
CA ASN A 184 -3.45 15.86 -1.16
C ASN A 184 -1.94 15.96 -1.37
N GLU A 185 -1.15 15.18 -0.61
CA GLU A 185 0.28 14.95 -0.84
C GLU A 185 1.07 16.21 -1.27
N PRO A 186 0.98 17.30 -0.49
CA PRO A 186 1.59 18.58 -0.85
C PRO A 186 3.10 18.45 -0.98
N ARG A 187 3.64 18.97 -2.09
CA ARG A 187 5.08 19.08 -2.36
C ARG A 187 5.36 20.36 -3.13
N PHE A 188 6.58 20.87 -3.03
CA PHE A 188 6.95 22.18 -3.59
C PHE A 188 8.19 22.08 -4.49
N ASN A 189 8.35 20.93 -5.13
CA ASN A 189 9.33 20.65 -6.17
C ASN A 189 8.77 19.57 -7.11
N SER A 190 9.51 19.25 -8.18
CA SER A 190 9.09 18.25 -9.16
C SER A 190 9.33 16.78 -8.73
N GLY A 191 10.01 16.56 -7.59
CA GLY A 191 10.37 15.22 -7.10
C GLY A 191 9.77 14.90 -5.73
N TRP A 192 10.04 13.70 -5.25
CA TRP A 192 9.71 13.25 -3.89
C TRP A 192 10.96 13.25 -3.01
N GLY A 193 10.77 13.53 -1.72
CA GLY A 193 11.80 13.35 -0.70
C GLY A 193 12.93 14.37 -0.70
N SER A 194 12.85 15.44 -1.48
CA SER A 194 13.78 16.56 -1.37
C SER A 194 13.18 17.62 -0.46
N GLU A 195 13.67 17.73 0.77
CA GLU A 195 13.15 18.67 1.76
C GLU A 195 13.99 19.94 1.79
N ASP A 196 13.30 21.05 1.82
CA ASP A 196 13.82 22.38 2.14
C ASP A 196 12.90 23.01 3.18
N GLN A 197 13.44 23.76 4.14
CA GLN A 197 12.66 24.41 5.19
C GLN A 197 11.55 25.31 4.63
N THR A 198 11.75 25.86 3.43
CA THR A 198 10.74 26.68 2.73
C THR A 198 9.48 25.89 2.37
N HIS A 199 9.56 24.57 2.18
CA HIS A 199 8.40 23.73 1.89
C HIS A 199 7.42 23.68 3.06
N TYR A 200 7.91 23.65 4.28
CA TYR A 200 7.06 23.74 5.48
C TYR A 200 6.38 25.11 5.61
N VAL A 201 7.10 26.18 5.27
CA VAL A 201 6.52 27.54 5.26
C VAL A 201 5.38 27.62 4.22
N HIS A 202 5.57 27.06 3.03
CA HIS A 202 4.53 27.05 2.00
C HIS A 202 3.31 26.21 2.44
N LEU A 203 3.53 25.06 3.05
CA LEU A 203 2.43 24.23 3.54
C LEU A 203 1.68 24.89 4.70
N ASP A 204 2.39 25.52 5.65
CA ASP A 204 1.76 26.30 6.74
C ASP A 204 0.90 27.43 6.18
N GLU A 205 1.37 28.13 5.14
CA GLU A 205 0.62 29.21 4.49
C GLU A 205 -0.66 28.66 3.80
N LEU A 206 -0.57 27.54 3.08
CA LEU A 206 -1.74 26.90 2.46
C LEU A 206 -2.75 26.45 3.52
N ASN A 207 -2.31 25.72 4.54
CA ASN A 207 -3.15 25.20 5.61
C ASN A 207 -3.82 26.33 6.42
N THR A 208 -3.07 27.39 6.72
CA THR A 208 -3.60 28.57 7.43
C THR A 208 -4.63 29.33 6.58
N SER A 209 -4.35 29.49 5.28
CA SER A 209 -5.26 30.14 4.33
C SER A 209 -6.56 29.34 4.17
N PHE A 210 -6.44 28.02 3.99
CA PHE A 210 -7.56 27.08 3.93
C PHE A 210 -8.45 27.18 5.17
N HIS A 211 -7.86 27.03 6.35
CA HIS A 211 -8.57 27.15 7.63
C HIS A 211 -9.35 28.44 7.72
N LYS A 212 -8.70 29.57 7.46
CA LYS A 212 -9.33 30.91 7.51
C LYS A 212 -10.52 30.99 6.54
N ILE A 213 -10.33 30.61 5.27
CA ILE A 213 -11.38 30.69 4.24
C ILE A 213 -12.60 29.86 4.65
N VAL A 214 -12.37 28.62 5.09
CA VAL A 214 -13.48 27.75 5.48
C VAL A 214 -14.21 28.31 6.69
N ARG A 215 -13.53 28.74 7.75
CA ARG A 215 -14.15 29.29 8.96
C ARG A 215 -14.94 30.58 8.69
N GLU A 216 -14.40 31.46 7.84
CA GLU A 216 -15.04 32.73 7.48
C GLU A 216 -16.24 32.58 6.52
N SER A 217 -16.37 31.45 5.82
CA SER A 217 -17.50 31.18 4.91
C SER A 217 -18.85 31.00 5.61
N GLY A 218 -18.84 30.81 6.92
CA GLY A 218 -20.05 30.74 7.76
C GLY A 218 -20.82 29.42 7.66
N GLY A 219 -22.08 29.42 8.09
CA GLY A 219 -22.89 28.21 8.15
C GLY A 219 -22.24 27.13 9.05
N LYS A 220 -22.32 25.86 8.65
CA LYS A 220 -21.69 24.76 9.38
C LYS A 220 -20.17 24.68 9.21
N ASN A 221 -19.59 25.52 8.37
CA ASN A 221 -18.14 25.61 8.20
C ASN A 221 -17.44 26.28 9.40
N THR A 222 -18.18 26.97 10.25
CA THR A 222 -17.63 27.57 11.48
C THR A 222 -17.01 26.56 12.44
N ASP A 223 -17.47 25.30 12.39
CA ASP A 223 -17.00 24.22 13.26
C ASP A 223 -16.89 22.86 12.54
N ARG A 224 -16.96 22.84 11.20
CA ARG A 224 -16.74 21.65 10.37
C ARG A 224 -15.36 21.05 10.64
N PRO A 225 -15.22 19.70 10.76
CA PRO A 225 -13.91 19.07 10.82
C PRO A 225 -13.07 19.39 9.58
N LEU A 226 -11.83 19.83 9.80
CA LEU A 226 -10.85 20.12 8.75
C LEU A 226 -9.65 19.21 8.91
N VAL A 227 -9.17 18.71 7.79
CA VAL A 227 -8.08 17.73 7.71
C VAL A 227 -6.86 18.40 7.10
N LEU A 228 -5.73 18.38 7.82
CA LEU A 228 -4.48 18.98 7.41
C LEU A 228 -3.41 17.89 7.19
N PRO A 229 -2.75 17.86 6.02
CA PRO A 229 -1.70 16.90 5.73
C PRO A 229 -0.35 17.33 6.29
N THR A 230 0.52 16.35 6.52
CA THR A 230 1.96 16.57 6.56
C THR A 230 2.50 16.82 5.15
N LEU A 231 3.74 17.31 5.03
CA LEU A 231 4.41 17.43 3.73
C LEU A 231 4.49 16.05 3.07
N GLU A 232 4.05 15.95 1.81
CA GLU A 232 3.89 14.69 1.04
C GLU A 232 3.01 13.64 1.76
N THR A 233 2.20 14.05 2.75
CA THR A 233 1.46 13.15 3.67
C THR A 233 2.31 12.06 4.32
N ASN A 234 3.62 12.26 4.37
CA ASN A 234 4.57 11.31 4.93
C ASN A 234 4.73 11.50 6.45
N ALA A 235 4.90 10.42 7.19
CA ALA A 235 5.02 10.40 8.65
C ALA A 235 6.47 10.47 9.17
N ALA A 236 7.39 11.13 8.46
CA ALA A 236 8.70 11.45 9.00
C ALA A 236 8.58 12.39 10.21
N GLN A 237 9.48 12.26 11.19
CA GLN A 237 9.37 12.98 12.46
C GLN A 237 9.28 14.49 12.27
N GLU A 238 10.15 15.08 11.45
CA GLU A 238 10.16 16.51 11.19
C GLU A 238 8.84 17.00 10.59
N ARG A 239 8.26 16.23 9.66
CA ARG A 239 6.97 16.55 9.01
C ARG A 239 5.80 16.52 9.98
N LEU A 240 5.82 15.55 10.91
CA LEU A 240 4.82 15.47 11.98
C LEU A 240 4.97 16.62 12.97
N ASP A 241 6.21 16.99 13.34
CA ASP A 241 6.49 18.09 14.26
C ASP A 241 6.02 19.44 13.68
N GLU A 242 6.28 19.69 12.39
CA GLU A 242 5.83 20.91 11.71
C GLU A 242 4.29 21.01 11.62
N LEU A 243 3.61 19.91 11.25
CA LEU A 243 2.15 19.88 11.26
C LEU A 243 1.58 20.10 12.67
N TYR A 244 2.21 19.51 13.70
CA TYR A 244 1.82 19.73 15.08
C TYR A 244 1.88 21.22 15.45
N GLN A 245 2.95 21.94 15.07
CA GLN A 245 3.09 23.37 15.31
C GLN A 245 1.99 24.19 14.60
N THR A 246 1.68 23.85 13.35
CA THR A 246 0.59 24.48 12.59
C THR A 246 -0.76 24.30 13.29
N ILE A 247 -1.10 23.07 13.72
CA ILE A 247 -2.37 22.77 14.39
C ILE A 247 -2.47 23.50 15.73
N VAL A 248 -1.40 23.50 16.53
CA VAL A 248 -1.37 24.22 17.81
C VAL A 248 -1.52 25.74 17.62
N LYS A 249 -0.87 26.31 16.60
CA LYS A 249 -0.97 27.74 16.24
C LYS A 249 -2.38 28.14 15.84
N LEU A 250 -3.10 27.27 15.12
CA LEU A 250 -4.48 27.54 14.68
C LEU A 250 -5.50 27.49 15.81
N ASP A 251 -5.21 26.83 16.92
CA ASP A 251 -6.02 26.73 18.15
C ASP A 251 -7.50 26.39 17.88
N ASP A 252 -7.74 25.44 16.98
CA ASP A 252 -9.07 24.99 16.58
C ASP A 252 -9.29 23.52 17.00
N PRO A 253 -10.29 23.23 17.86
CA PRO A 253 -10.53 21.86 18.37
C PRO A 253 -11.09 20.90 17.33
N ASN A 254 -11.40 21.35 16.12
CA ASN A 254 -11.97 20.53 15.03
C ASN A 254 -10.95 20.26 13.91
N LEU A 255 -9.66 20.31 14.23
CA LEU A 255 -8.59 19.94 13.30
C LEU A 255 -8.20 18.47 13.44
N ILE A 256 -7.91 17.85 12.33
CA ILE A 256 -7.51 16.45 12.16
C ILE A 256 -6.23 16.44 11.32
N ALA A 257 -5.26 15.62 11.68
CA ALA A 257 -4.07 15.39 10.86
C ALA A 257 -4.30 14.23 9.89
N THR A 258 -3.69 14.27 8.70
CA THR A 258 -3.68 13.14 7.77
C THR A 258 -2.27 12.77 7.33
N ILE A 259 -2.05 11.47 7.20
CA ILE A 259 -0.86 10.85 6.64
C ILE A 259 -1.27 9.76 5.65
N HIS A 260 -0.37 9.38 4.73
CA HIS A 260 -0.53 8.24 3.82
C HIS A 260 0.55 7.19 4.08
N TYR A 261 0.27 5.93 3.75
CA TYR A 261 1.22 4.86 3.93
C TYR A 261 1.03 3.73 2.91
N TYR A 262 2.01 3.55 2.05
CA TYR A 262 2.01 2.53 1.00
C TYR A 262 3.04 1.41 1.23
N GLY A 263 3.35 1.14 2.49
CA GLY A 263 4.27 0.08 2.90
C GLY A 263 5.74 0.48 2.84
N PHE A 264 6.59 -0.37 3.42
CA PHE A 264 8.03 -0.30 3.22
C PHE A 264 8.33 -0.44 1.73
N TRP A 265 8.88 0.63 1.13
CA TRP A 265 8.95 0.75 -0.34
C TRP A 265 9.58 -0.47 -1.04
N PRO A 266 10.70 -1.07 -0.55
CA PRO A 266 11.25 -2.25 -1.22
C PRO A 266 10.31 -3.45 -1.27
N PHE A 267 9.54 -3.70 -0.23
CA PHE A 267 8.49 -4.73 -0.23
C PHE A 267 7.30 -4.32 -1.10
N SER A 268 6.85 -3.08 -0.96
CA SER A 268 5.65 -2.57 -1.62
C SER A 268 5.71 -2.61 -3.14
N VAL A 269 6.91 -2.57 -3.73
CA VAL A 269 7.15 -2.65 -5.19
C VAL A 269 7.91 -3.91 -5.61
N ASN A 270 8.19 -4.83 -4.69
CA ASN A 270 8.99 -6.04 -4.93
C ASN A 270 10.34 -5.70 -5.59
N ILE A 271 11.22 -5.05 -4.82
CA ILE A 271 12.59 -4.73 -5.22
C ILE A 271 13.58 -5.13 -4.12
N ALA A 272 14.86 -5.18 -4.44
CA ALA A 272 15.97 -5.45 -3.51
C ALA A 272 15.85 -6.80 -2.77
N GLY A 273 15.09 -7.77 -3.31
CA GLY A 273 14.88 -9.07 -2.72
C GLY A 273 13.79 -9.13 -1.64
N PHE A 274 13.09 -8.03 -1.37
CA PHE A 274 11.98 -7.98 -0.42
C PHE A 274 10.70 -8.54 -1.06
N THR A 275 10.61 -9.85 -1.17
CA THR A 275 9.44 -10.56 -1.72
C THR A 275 8.43 -10.96 -0.66
N THR A 276 8.84 -11.04 0.61
CA THR A 276 8.04 -11.53 1.74
C THR A 276 7.79 -10.44 2.78
N PHE A 277 6.66 -10.53 3.47
CA PHE A 277 6.32 -9.67 4.61
C PHE A 277 7.09 -10.13 5.85
N GLU A 278 8.25 -9.53 6.07
CA GLU A 278 9.21 -9.89 7.11
C GLU A 278 9.36 -8.82 8.21
N GLU A 279 10.23 -9.08 9.18
CA GLU A 279 10.41 -8.22 10.35
C GLU A 279 10.79 -6.76 10.01
N GLN A 280 11.56 -6.53 8.94
CA GLN A 280 11.90 -5.16 8.52
C GLN A 280 10.66 -4.41 8.02
N THR A 281 9.78 -5.08 7.28
CA THR A 281 8.50 -4.50 6.81
C THR A 281 7.56 -4.23 7.98
N LYS A 282 7.49 -5.14 8.98
CA LYS A 282 6.72 -4.92 10.22
C LYS A 282 7.27 -3.75 11.02
N LYS A 283 8.60 -3.66 11.12
CA LYS A 283 9.28 -2.58 11.84
C LYS A 283 9.01 -1.21 11.20
N ASP A 284 8.99 -1.12 9.90
CA ASP A 284 8.65 0.13 9.19
C ASP A 284 7.23 0.60 9.53
N ILE A 285 6.26 -0.32 9.58
CA ILE A 285 4.89 -0.03 10.03
C ILE A 285 4.90 0.49 11.47
N THR A 286 5.51 -0.26 12.39
CA THR A 286 5.50 0.11 13.81
C THR A 286 6.17 1.45 14.05
N ASP A 287 7.35 1.68 13.49
CA ASP A 287 8.08 2.94 13.64
C ASP A 287 7.28 4.14 13.08
N THR A 288 6.60 3.94 11.95
CA THR A 288 5.80 4.99 11.30
C THR A 288 4.61 5.41 12.16
N PHE A 289 3.83 4.44 12.64
CA PHE A 289 2.63 4.75 13.42
C PHE A 289 2.91 5.06 14.88
N ASP A 290 4.03 4.62 15.44
CA ASP A 290 4.52 5.07 16.75
C ASP A 290 4.86 6.57 16.72
N ARG A 291 5.58 7.02 15.68
CA ARG A 291 5.87 8.46 15.52
C ARG A 291 4.59 9.29 15.41
N ALA A 292 3.63 8.85 14.57
CA ALA A 292 2.36 9.56 14.42
C ALA A 292 1.55 9.59 15.73
N TYR A 293 1.51 8.48 16.46
CA TYR A 293 0.86 8.41 17.76
C TYR A 293 1.51 9.35 18.77
N ASP A 294 2.83 9.25 18.95
CA ASP A 294 3.57 10.02 19.95
C ASP A 294 3.55 11.52 19.69
N THR A 295 3.58 11.92 18.41
CA THR A 295 3.61 13.33 18.02
C THR A 295 2.23 13.98 18.03
N LEU A 296 1.18 13.26 17.66
CA LEU A 296 -0.16 13.81 17.43
C LEU A 296 -1.23 13.18 18.33
N VAL A 297 -1.49 11.87 18.20
CA VAL A 297 -2.63 11.20 18.85
C VAL A 297 -2.54 11.30 20.37
N SER A 298 -1.36 11.02 20.95
CA SER A 298 -1.12 11.10 22.40
C SER A 298 -1.30 12.50 22.96
N LYS A 299 -1.25 13.53 22.11
CA LYS A 299 -1.45 14.94 22.47
C LYS A 299 -2.88 15.44 22.17
N GLY A 300 -3.79 14.52 21.79
CA GLY A 300 -5.20 14.83 21.56
C GLY A 300 -5.54 15.32 20.16
N ILE A 301 -4.60 15.27 19.21
CA ILE A 301 -4.84 15.56 17.80
C ILE A 301 -5.14 14.23 17.09
N PRO A 302 -6.37 14.01 16.58
CA PRO A 302 -6.69 12.78 15.88
C PRO A 302 -5.97 12.71 14.53
N VAL A 303 -5.65 11.48 14.11
CA VAL A 303 -4.98 11.20 12.85
C VAL A 303 -5.86 10.29 11.99
N ILE A 304 -5.95 10.62 10.71
CA ILE A 304 -6.50 9.77 9.67
C ILE A 304 -5.34 9.28 8.79
N LEU A 305 -5.23 7.96 8.60
CA LEU A 305 -4.47 7.37 7.51
C LEU A 305 -5.35 7.49 6.26
N GLY A 306 -5.20 8.61 5.53
CA GLY A 306 -6.09 9.02 4.44
C GLY A 306 -6.02 8.10 3.23
N GLU A 307 -4.84 7.52 3.00
CA GLU A 307 -4.63 6.46 2.01
C GLU A 307 -3.67 5.40 2.55
N TYR A 308 -3.96 4.14 2.26
CA TYR A 308 -3.01 3.05 2.46
C TYR A 308 -3.24 1.94 1.45
N GLY A 309 -2.15 1.28 1.09
CA GLY A 309 -2.12 0.23 0.10
C GLY A 309 -0.69 -0.31 -0.11
N LEU A 310 -0.46 -0.91 -1.27
CA LEU A 310 0.86 -1.37 -1.74
C LEU A 310 1.06 -0.82 -3.16
N LEU A 311 2.03 0.06 -3.36
CA LEU A 311 2.26 0.78 -4.62
C LEU A 311 2.38 -0.12 -5.85
N GLY A 312 3.13 -1.22 -5.72
CA GLY A 312 3.30 -2.18 -6.80
C GLY A 312 2.01 -2.90 -7.15
N PHE A 313 1.25 -3.32 -6.14
CA PHE A 313 -0.05 -3.97 -6.31
C PHE A 313 -1.08 -3.03 -6.99
N ASP A 314 -1.08 -1.76 -6.65
CA ASP A 314 -2.00 -0.77 -7.22
C ASP A 314 -1.76 -0.55 -8.72
N LYS A 315 -0.52 -0.76 -9.18
CA LYS A 315 -0.14 -0.68 -10.60
C LYS A 315 -0.31 -2.02 -11.33
N ASN A 316 0.05 -3.12 -10.67
CA ASN A 316 0.00 -4.48 -11.19
C ASN A 316 -0.28 -5.45 -10.05
N THR A 317 -1.47 -6.01 -10.02
CA THR A 317 -1.94 -6.91 -8.96
C THR A 317 -1.10 -8.19 -8.79
N GLY A 318 -0.26 -8.52 -9.76
CA GLY A 318 0.70 -9.64 -9.68
C GLY A 318 2.04 -9.31 -9.02
N THR A 319 2.28 -8.03 -8.62
CA THR A 319 3.58 -7.61 -8.07
C THR A 319 3.88 -8.21 -6.71
N ILE A 320 2.86 -8.32 -5.86
CA ILE A 320 2.98 -8.86 -4.50
C ILE A 320 2.24 -10.20 -4.44
N GLU A 321 2.91 -11.20 -3.91
CA GLU A 321 2.33 -12.52 -3.71
C GLU A 321 1.13 -12.42 -2.74
N GLN A 322 0.10 -13.27 -2.95
CA GLN A 322 -1.20 -13.16 -2.27
C GLN A 322 -1.08 -13.27 -0.75
N GLY A 323 -0.42 -14.29 -0.23
CA GLY A 323 -0.27 -14.48 1.21
C GLY A 323 0.54 -13.36 1.85
N GLU A 324 1.54 -12.84 1.15
CA GLU A 324 2.38 -11.74 1.61
C GLU A 324 1.59 -10.42 1.69
N LYS A 325 0.73 -10.17 0.69
CA LYS A 325 -0.23 -9.07 0.69
C LYS A 325 -1.20 -9.17 1.88
N LEU A 326 -1.79 -10.35 2.11
CA LEU A 326 -2.74 -10.55 3.20
C LEU A 326 -2.08 -10.35 4.57
N LYS A 327 -0.84 -10.83 4.77
CA LYS A 327 -0.07 -10.60 6.01
C LYS A 327 0.17 -9.11 6.27
N PHE A 328 0.54 -8.37 5.22
CA PHE A 328 0.75 -6.92 5.33
C PHE A 328 -0.52 -6.19 5.78
N PHE A 329 -1.65 -6.42 5.11
CA PHE A 329 -2.90 -5.73 5.45
C PHE A 329 -3.46 -6.14 6.82
N GLU A 330 -3.32 -7.41 7.21
CA GLU A 330 -3.71 -7.88 8.54
C GLU A 330 -2.93 -7.15 9.64
N PHE A 331 -1.61 -7.11 9.50
CA PHE A 331 -0.76 -6.47 10.50
C PHE A 331 -0.96 -4.96 10.54
N LEU A 332 -0.97 -4.29 9.38
CA LEU A 332 -1.15 -2.84 9.28
C LEU A 332 -2.47 -2.39 9.90
N THR A 333 -3.60 -2.99 9.49
CA THR A 333 -4.93 -2.57 9.97
C THR A 333 -5.08 -2.78 11.47
N HIS A 334 -4.51 -3.85 12.01
CA HIS A 334 -4.47 -4.06 13.45
C HIS A 334 -3.65 -2.98 14.16
N TYR A 335 -2.43 -2.73 13.70
CA TYR A 335 -1.51 -1.81 14.37
C TYR A 335 -2.02 -0.36 14.38
N VAL A 336 -2.56 0.11 13.26
CA VAL A 336 -3.12 1.47 13.21
C VAL A 336 -4.35 1.64 14.11
N GLN A 337 -5.16 0.59 14.26
CA GLN A 337 -6.29 0.59 15.20
C GLN A 337 -5.82 0.65 16.67
N GLU A 338 -4.75 -0.08 17.04
CA GLU A 338 -4.15 0.01 18.37
C GLU A 338 -3.63 1.42 18.69
N LYS A 339 -3.24 2.18 17.67
CA LYS A 339 -2.81 3.57 17.78
C LYS A 339 -3.96 4.58 17.73
N ASN A 340 -5.21 4.13 17.71
CA ASN A 340 -6.41 4.98 17.55
C ASN A 340 -6.35 5.88 16.29
N ILE A 341 -5.80 5.36 15.20
CA ILE A 341 -5.72 6.00 13.90
C ILE A 341 -6.79 5.39 12.99
N THR A 342 -7.70 6.21 12.48
CA THR A 342 -8.68 5.79 11.48
C THR A 342 -8.01 5.64 10.13
N HIS A 343 -8.33 4.57 9.39
CA HIS A 343 -7.68 4.29 8.11
C HIS A 343 -8.68 4.18 6.97
N MET A 344 -8.29 4.66 5.78
CA MET A 344 -9.11 4.69 4.57
C MET A 344 -8.36 3.97 3.44
N LEU A 345 -8.86 2.77 3.07
CA LEU A 345 -8.25 1.93 2.02
C LEU A 345 -8.22 2.69 0.69
N TRP A 346 -7.05 2.79 0.06
CA TRP A 346 -6.97 3.26 -1.31
C TRP A 346 -7.50 2.21 -2.27
N ASP A 347 -8.42 2.61 -3.15
CA ASP A 347 -9.01 1.72 -4.14
C ASP A 347 -9.23 2.48 -5.46
N ASN A 348 -8.39 2.21 -6.44
CA ASN A 348 -8.50 2.74 -7.80
C ASN A 348 -9.34 1.86 -8.74
N GLY A 349 -10.04 0.84 -8.18
CA GLY A 349 -10.79 -0.20 -8.92
C GLY A 349 -10.13 -1.58 -8.85
N GLN A 350 -8.90 -1.68 -8.32
CA GLN A 350 -8.17 -2.95 -8.20
C GLN A 350 -8.75 -3.87 -7.12
N HIS A 351 -9.36 -3.31 -6.08
CA HIS A 351 -9.98 -4.10 -5.01
C HIS A 351 -11.48 -4.34 -5.27
N PHE A 352 -12.25 -3.26 -5.35
CA PHE A 352 -13.69 -3.32 -5.58
C PHE A 352 -14.04 -2.91 -7.02
N ASN A 353 -14.47 -3.87 -7.81
CA ASN A 353 -14.79 -3.66 -9.23
C ASN A 353 -16.02 -2.74 -9.38
N ARG A 354 -15.82 -1.60 -10.02
CA ARG A 354 -16.82 -0.54 -10.17
C ARG A 354 -17.94 -0.88 -11.16
N THR A 355 -17.73 -1.91 -12.02
CA THR A 355 -18.70 -2.32 -13.03
C THR A 355 -19.64 -3.41 -12.52
N ASN A 356 -19.09 -4.47 -11.91
CA ASN A 356 -19.89 -5.59 -11.41
C ASN A 356 -20.24 -5.49 -9.92
N LEU A 357 -19.72 -4.48 -9.23
CA LEU A 357 -19.92 -4.19 -7.80
C LEU A 357 -19.56 -5.36 -6.88
N LYS A 358 -18.46 -6.03 -7.20
CA LYS A 358 -17.91 -7.15 -6.43
C LYS A 358 -16.44 -6.92 -6.13
N TRP A 359 -15.95 -7.53 -5.07
CA TRP A 359 -14.53 -7.59 -4.78
C TRP A 359 -13.83 -8.48 -5.80
N ASN A 360 -12.69 -8.04 -6.32
CA ASN A 360 -11.85 -8.83 -7.23
C ASN A 360 -11.14 -9.97 -6.50
N ASP A 361 -10.88 -9.77 -5.21
CA ASP A 361 -10.21 -10.72 -4.31
C ASP A 361 -11.09 -10.94 -3.07
N GLN A 362 -11.69 -12.13 -2.98
CA GLN A 362 -12.61 -12.48 -1.91
C GLN A 362 -11.87 -12.71 -0.58
N ASP A 363 -10.67 -13.28 -0.60
CA ASP A 363 -9.88 -13.53 0.61
C ASP A 363 -9.40 -12.22 1.23
N PHE A 364 -8.98 -11.27 0.40
CA PHE A 364 -8.68 -9.92 0.85
C PHE A 364 -9.89 -9.23 1.47
N TYR A 365 -11.06 -9.32 0.83
CA TYR A 365 -12.30 -8.74 1.37
C TYR A 365 -12.68 -9.33 2.72
N GLU A 366 -12.61 -10.65 2.87
CA GLU A 366 -12.93 -11.33 4.13
C GLU A 366 -11.94 -10.97 5.24
N LEU A 367 -10.63 -10.89 4.90
CA LEU A 367 -9.61 -10.42 5.81
C LEU A 367 -9.89 -8.99 6.28
N MET A 368 -10.16 -8.06 5.35
CA MET A 368 -10.46 -6.66 5.66
C MET A 368 -11.69 -6.53 6.55
N ARG A 369 -12.77 -7.24 6.25
CA ARG A 369 -13.97 -7.26 7.10
C ARG A 369 -13.71 -7.82 8.50
N ALA A 370 -12.90 -8.85 8.61
CA ALA A 370 -12.52 -9.44 9.89
C ALA A 370 -11.68 -8.45 10.72
N SER A 371 -10.75 -7.73 10.09
CA SER A 371 -9.83 -6.78 10.74
C SER A 371 -10.55 -5.65 11.49
N TRP A 372 -11.78 -5.32 11.09
CA TRP A 372 -12.58 -4.31 11.79
C TRP A 372 -13.05 -4.74 13.17
N LYS A 373 -12.91 -6.01 13.52
CA LYS A 373 -13.43 -6.57 14.79
C LYS A 373 -12.42 -7.41 15.55
N THR A 374 -11.49 -8.05 14.85
CA THR A 374 -10.53 -9.00 15.45
C THR A 374 -9.36 -9.23 14.50
N ARG A 375 -8.25 -9.68 15.03
CA ARG A 375 -7.13 -10.18 14.23
C ARG A 375 -7.49 -11.49 13.54
N SER A 376 -6.98 -11.68 12.32
CA SER A 376 -7.00 -12.96 11.62
C SER A 376 -5.72 -13.75 11.88
N ALA A 377 -5.80 -15.07 11.85
CA ALA A 377 -4.61 -15.90 11.79
C ALA A 377 -4.02 -15.84 10.37
N THR A 378 -2.69 -15.91 10.27
CA THR A 378 -1.95 -15.98 9.01
C THR A 378 -0.97 -17.16 9.05
N ALA A 379 -0.25 -17.42 7.96
CA ALA A 379 0.81 -18.42 7.90
C ALA A 379 2.10 -17.83 7.30
N GLU A 380 3.22 -18.49 7.52
CA GLU A 380 4.51 -18.08 6.94
C GLU A 380 4.46 -18.04 5.41
N SER A 381 3.67 -18.92 4.78
CA SER A 381 3.38 -18.95 3.34
C SER A 381 1.97 -19.48 3.11
N ASP A 382 1.36 -19.11 2.01
CA ASP A 382 0.14 -19.71 1.47
C ASP A 382 0.43 -20.69 0.32
N LEU A 383 1.71 -20.84 -0.10
CA LEU A 383 2.14 -21.70 -1.19
C LEU A 383 2.75 -23.01 -0.66
N ILE A 384 2.27 -24.15 -1.16
CA ILE A 384 2.74 -25.48 -0.84
C ILE A 384 3.21 -26.16 -2.13
N PHE A 385 4.52 -26.13 -2.37
CA PHE A 385 5.13 -26.70 -3.56
C PHE A 385 5.46 -28.19 -3.38
N ILE A 386 5.00 -29.02 -4.33
CA ILE A 386 5.30 -30.44 -4.42
C ILE A 386 6.03 -30.69 -5.73
N LYS A 387 7.28 -31.16 -5.65
CA LYS A 387 8.11 -31.39 -6.84
C LYS A 387 7.72 -32.69 -7.52
N LYS A 388 7.40 -32.63 -8.81
CA LYS A 388 6.98 -33.77 -9.61
C LYS A 388 8.13 -34.79 -9.77
N GLY A 389 7.83 -36.05 -9.55
CA GLY A 389 8.83 -37.14 -9.68
C GLY A 389 9.67 -37.37 -8.43
N GLU A 390 9.59 -36.51 -7.44
CA GLU A 390 10.21 -36.69 -6.12
C GLU A 390 9.24 -37.37 -5.15
N LYS A 391 9.80 -38.03 -4.12
CA LYS A 391 9.00 -38.61 -3.05
C LYS A 391 8.39 -37.51 -2.21
N VAL A 392 7.06 -37.43 -2.18
CA VAL A 392 6.35 -36.45 -1.34
C VAL A 392 6.69 -36.68 0.13
N GLN A 393 6.95 -35.58 0.83
CA GLN A 393 7.27 -35.55 2.27
C GLN A 393 6.14 -34.86 3.05
N ASP A 394 6.09 -35.09 4.37
CA ASP A 394 5.28 -34.28 5.26
C ASP A 394 5.76 -32.83 5.17
N THR A 395 4.85 -31.88 4.96
CA THR A 395 5.16 -30.46 4.83
C THR A 395 4.67 -29.70 6.05
N SER A 396 5.56 -28.96 6.69
CA SER A 396 5.27 -28.16 7.89
C SER A 396 5.25 -26.68 7.57
N ILE A 397 4.25 -25.96 8.09
CA ILE A 397 4.02 -24.53 7.90
C ILE A 397 3.74 -23.90 9.26
N ASN A 398 4.39 -22.80 9.59
CA ASN A 398 4.13 -22.09 10.82
C ASN A 398 2.94 -21.14 10.66
N LEU A 399 1.99 -21.20 11.59
CA LEU A 399 0.85 -20.32 11.67
C LEU A 399 1.15 -19.19 12.66
N GLU A 400 0.81 -17.99 12.30
CA GLU A 400 0.70 -16.85 13.22
C GLU A 400 -0.75 -16.76 13.68
N LEU A 401 -1.07 -17.38 14.80
CA LEU A 401 -2.45 -17.58 15.25
C LEU A 401 -3.14 -16.30 15.73
N ASN A 402 -2.42 -15.27 16.15
CA ASN A 402 -2.97 -14.00 16.62
C ASN A 402 -4.10 -14.16 17.65
N GLY A 403 -3.94 -15.15 18.57
CA GLY A 403 -4.92 -15.49 19.60
C GLY A 403 -6.12 -16.32 19.08
N ASN A 404 -6.09 -16.79 17.84
CA ASN A 404 -7.09 -17.66 17.25
C ASN A 404 -6.76 -19.15 17.46
N LYS A 405 -7.72 -20.00 17.12
CA LYS A 405 -7.59 -21.48 17.17
C LYS A 405 -8.06 -22.06 15.85
N LEU A 406 -7.24 -22.92 15.25
CA LEU A 406 -7.60 -23.69 14.07
C LEU A 406 -8.78 -24.62 14.40
N THR A 407 -9.86 -24.53 13.66
CA THR A 407 -11.08 -25.35 13.82
C THR A 407 -11.19 -26.47 12.81
N GLY A 408 -10.54 -26.33 11.67
CA GLY A 408 -10.48 -27.36 10.63
C GLY A 408 -9.79 -26.90 9.37
N ILE A 409 -9.46 -27.86 8.49
CA ILE A 409 -8.95 -27.61 7.16
C ILE A 409 -9.90 -28.28 6.17
N PHE A 410 -10.25 -27.57 5.09
CA PHE A 410 -11.20 -28.00 4.08
C PHE A 410 -10.55 -27.93 2.70
N VAL A 411 -10.93 -28.85 1.80
CA VAL A 411 -10.44 -28.88 0.43
C VAL A 411 -11.38 -28.09 -0.48
N ASN A 412 -10.82 -27.21 -1.30
CA ASN A 412 -11.53 -26.40 -2.31
C ASN A 412 -12.75 -25.63 -1.73
N ARG A 413 -12.57 -25.05 -0.54
CA ARG A 413 -13.64 -24.31 0.21
C ARG A 413 -14.90 -25.13 0.47
N ASN A 414 -14.89 -26.43 0.21
CA ASN A 414 -16.03 -27.33 0.41
C ASN A 414 -16.03 -27.86 1.84
N LYS A 415 -16.95 -27.38 2.68
CA LYS A 415 -17.10 -27.83 4.08
C LYS A 415 -17.41 -29.33 4.22
N GLY A 416 -17.85 -29.99 3.13
CA GLY A 416 -18.04 -31.45 3.08
C GLY A 416 -16.74 -32.23 2.97
N ASP A 417 -15.67 -31.62 2.45
CA ASP A 417 -14.37 -32.27 2.22
C ASP A 417 -13.34 -31.86 3.30
N LYS A 418 -13.68 -32.12 4.53
CA LYS A 418 -12.86 -31.79 5.70
C LYS A 418 -11.72 -32.80 5.86
N LEU A 419 -10.49 -32.27 5.99
CA LEU A 419 -9.32 -33.06 6.39
C LEU A 419 -9.40 -33.50 7.87
N HIS A 420 -8.94 -34.71 8.18
CA HIS A 420 -9.00 -35.29 9.50
C HIS A 420 -7.70 -35.03 10.27
N LYS A 421 -7.79 -34.29 11.39
CA LYS A 421 -6.64 -34.10 12.29
C LYS A 421 -6.13 -35.44 12.81
N GLY A 422 -4.81 -35.60 12.80
CA GLY A 422 -4.11 -36.83 13.19
C GLY A 422 -3.91 -37.83 12.05
N LYS A 423 -4.70 -37.75 10.98
CA LYS A 423 -4.60 -38.60 9.79
C LYS A 423 -4.05 -37.84 8.59
N ASP A 424 -4.69 -36.73 8.24
CA ASP A 424 -4.37 -35.92 7.05
C ASP A 424 -3.45 -34.75 7.39
N TYR A 425 -3.52 -34.25 8.61
CA TYR A 425 -2.63 -33.23 9.15
C TYR A 425 -2.48 -33.33 10.67
N THR A 426 -1.43 -32.70 11.20
CA THR A 426 -1.23 -32.50 12.64
C THR A 426 -1.01 -31.02 12.93
N LEU A 427 -1.31 -30.59 14.17
CA LEU A 427 -1.01 -29.25 14.67
C LEU A 427 -0.34 -29.40 16.03
N SER A 428 0.91 -28.93 16.14
CA SER A 428 1.71 -28.93 17.36
C SER A 428 2.17 -27.51 17.67
N GLY A 429 1.63 -26.91 18.74
CA GLY A 429 1.79 -25.46 18.94
C GLY A 429 1.20 -24.70 17.75
N ASN A 430 2.02 -23.91 17.09
CA ASN A 430 1.66 -23.16 15.89
C ASN A 430 2.07 -23.84 14.57
N THR A 431 2.75 -25.01 14.63
CA THR A 431 3.22 -25.71 13.44
C THR A 431 2.14 -26.66 12.92
N LEU A 432 1.59 -26.32 11.76
CA LEU A 432 0.72 -27.19 10.96
C LEU A 432 1.58 -28.11 10.10
N THR A 433 1.39 -29.44 10.19
CA THR A 433 2.07 -30.40 9.32
C THR A 433 1.04 -31.15 8.48
N LEU A 434 1.06 -30.96 7.17
CA LEU A 434 0.29 -31.73 6.19
C LEU A 434 1.01 -33.04 5.91
N LYS A 435 0.27 -34.16 5.88
CA LYS A 435 0.87 -35.47 5.67
C LYS A 435 1.17 -35.73 4.20
N ALA A 436 2.31 -36.37 3.92
CA ALA A 436 2.73 -36.79 2.57
C ALA A 436 1.60 -37.51 1.82
N SER A 437 0.92 -38.44 2.47
CA SER A 437 -0.18 -39.21 1.85
C SER A 437 -1.39 -38.36 1.49
N THR A 438 -1.58 -37.21 2.15
CA THR A 438 -2.62 -36.25 1.81
C THR A 438 -2.21 -35.42 0.61
N LEU A 439 -0.97 -34.90 0.62
CA LEU A 439 -0.40 -34.13 -0.49
C LEU A 439 -0.32 -34.94 -1.77
N GLU A 440 0.07 -36.24 -1.69
CA GLU A 440 0.04 -37.19 -2.83
C GLU A 440 -1.36 -37.32 -3.44
N LYS A 441 -2.41 -37.38 -2.62
CA LYS A 441 -3.80 -37.46 -3.10
C LYS A 441 -4.22 -36.15 -3.76
N LEU A 442 -3.87 -35.02 -3.17
CA LEU A 442 -4.24 -33.68 -3.69
C LEU A 442 -3.55 -33.40 -5.03
N THR A 443 -2.34 -33.94 -5.26
CA THR A 443 -1.57 -33.79 -6.50
C THR A 443 -1.68 -34.96 -7.46
N ALA A 444 -2.60 -35.89 -7.22
CA ALA A 444 -2.75 -37.14 -8.01
C ALA A 444 -3.13 -36.89 -9.49
N SER A 445 -3.61 -35.71 -9.85
CA SER A 445 -3.86 -35.31 -11.24
C SER A 445 -2.58 -35.33 -12.08
N GLY A 446 -1.42 -35.10 -11.47
CA GLY A 446 -0.13 -34.97 -12.13
C GLY A 446 0.00 -33.74 -13.03
N GLN A 447 -0.96 -32.79 -12.99
CA GLN A 447 -0.93 -31.57 -13.76
C GLN A 447 -0.07 -30.52 -13.05
N TYR A 448 0.73 -29.78 -13.79
CA TYR A 448 1.49 -28.65 -13.24
C TYR A 448 0.58 -27.48 -12.84
N GLY A 449 0.98 -26.76 -11.79
CA GLY A 449 0.26 -25.63 -11.21
C GLY A 449 -0.64 -26.05 -10.06
N ASP A 450 -1.69 -25.27 -9.81
CA ASP A 450 -2.59 -25.43 -8.68
C ASP A 450 -3.40 -26.72 -8.81
N ASN A 451 -3.26 -27.61 -7.82
CA ASN A 451 -3.95 -28.90 -7.80
C ASN A 451 -5.09 -28.94 -6.77
N ALA A 452 -4.96 -28.21 -5.68
CA ALA A 452 -5.99 -28.08 -4.67
C ALA A 452 -5.80 -26.79 -3.87
N GLU A 453 -6.89 -26.25 -3.39
CA GLU A 453 -6.92 -25.17 -2.42
C GLU A 453 -7.27 -25.76 -1.04
N LEU A 454 -6.51 -25.42 -0.01
CA LEU A 454 -6.80 -25.81 1.37
C LEU A 454 -7.19 -24.60 2.19
N THR A 455 -8.41 -24.57 2.69
CA THR A 455 -8.91 -23.49 3.56
C THR A 455 -8.77 -23.89 5.03
N ALA A 456 -7.87 -23.22 5.75
CA ALA A 456 -7.74 -23.32 7.19
C ALA A 456 -8.72 -22.34 7.86
N SER A 457 -9.73 -22.88 8.56
CA SER A 457 -10.73 -22.09 9.27
C SER A 457 -10.39 -21.94 10.74
N PHE A 458 -10.68 -20.76 11.28
CA PHE A 458 -10.38 -20.40 12.66
C PHE A 458 -11.65 -20.04 13.44
N ASN A 459 -11.54 -19.94 14.76
CA ASN A 459 -12.68 -19.59 15.62
C ASN A 459 -13.09 -18.11 15.52
N LYS A 460 -12.22 -17.24 15.01
CA LYS A 460 -12.44 -15.81 14.73
C LYS A 460 -11.53 -15.39 13.56
N GLY A 461 -11.79 -14.20 13.02
CA GLY A 461 -11.01 -13.69 11.91
C GLY A 461 -11.40 -14.33 10.58
N ALA A 462 -10.68 -13.99 9.53
CA ALA A 462 -10.81 -14.61 8.23
C ALA A 462 -10.15 -16.00 8.21
N ASP A 463 -10.61 -16.84 7.31
CA ASP A 463 -9.94 -18.09 6.98
C ASP A 463 -8.62 -17.79 6.25
N TRP A 464 -7.69 -18.77 6.25
CA TRP A 464 -6.45 -18.69 5.49
C TRP A 464 -6.44 -19.78 4.43
N THR A 465 -6.10 -19.41 3.21
CA THR A 465 -6.07 -20.33 2.07
C THR A 465 -4.65 -20.72 1.73
N PHE A 466 -4.41 -22.01 1.42
CA PHE A 466 -3.17 -22.52 0.90
C PHE A 466 -3.38 -23.10 -0.50
N ASP A 467 -2.51 -22.76 -1.44
CA ASP A 467 -2.41 -23.38 -2.76
C ASP A 467 -1.48 -24.60 -2.72
N VAL A 468 -1.98 -25.79 -3.05
CA VAL A 468 -1.16 -26.98 -3.24
C VAL A 468 -0.75 -27.08 -4.71
N ILE A 469 0.53 -26.84 -4.96
CA ILE A 469 1.10 -26.62 -6.30
C ILE A 469 2.00 -27.80 -6.67
N LEU A 470 1.69 -28.50 -7.79
CA LEU A 470 2.60 -29.45 -8.37
C LEU A 470 3.52 -28.73 -9.35
N HIS A 471 4.83 -28.77 -9.11
CA HIS A 471 5.82 -28.08 -9.93
C HIS A 471 6.97 -29.00 -10.37
N ASP A 472 7.74 -28.52 -11.31
CA ASP A 472 9.07 -29.02 -11.66
C ASP A 472 9.96 -27.79 -11.94
N THR A 473 11.28 -27.99 -12.02
CA THR A 473 12.24 -26.95 -12.35
C THR A 473 11.81 -26.22 -13.64
N PRO A 474 11.59 -24.91 -13.61
CA PRO A 474 11.27 -24.13 -14.80
C PRO A 474 12.38 -24.23 -15.85
N LYS A 475 12.06 -23.96 -17.12
CA LYS A 475 13.03 -23.98 -18.22
C LYS A 475 12.92 -22.71 -19.04
N LEU A 476 14.08 -22.14 -19.35
CA LEU A 476 14.19 -20.96 -20.23
C LEU A 476 14.80 -21.39 -21.55
N GLU A 477 14.48 -20.65 -22.62
CA GLU A 477 15.06 -20.85 -23.93
C GLU A 477 15.83 -19.62 -24.39
N SER A 478 16.70 -19.78 -25.41
CA SER A 478 17.39 -18.65 -26.03
C SER A 478 16.38 -17.75 -26.75
N ALA A 479 16.64 -16.45 -26.73
CA ALA A 479 15.77 -15.45 -27.31
C ALA A 479 16.59 -14.41 -28.11
N ALA A 480 15.94 -13.76 -29.07
CA ALA A 480 16.45 -12.58 -29.75
C ALA A 480 15.29 -11.60 -29.97
N GLY A 481 15.55 -10.32 -29.79
CA GLY A 481 14.53 -9.28 -29.89
C GLY A 481 15.14 -7.89 -29.82
N SER A 482 14.32 -6.91 -29.44
CA SER A 482 14.72 -5.52 -29.27
C SER A 482 14.57 -5.07 -27.82
N ALA A 483 15.26 -3.98 -27.45
CA ALA A 483 15.11 -3.34 -26.15
C ALA A 483 13.68 -2.84 -25.87
N ASP A 484 12.90 -2.58 -26.89
CA ASP A 484 11.49 -2.16 -26.74
C ASP A 484 10.56 -3.33 -26.35
N SER A 485 10.95 -4.58 -26.69
CA SER A 485 10.08 -5.74 -26.53
C SER A 485 10.89 -7.05 -26.48
N PHE A 486 11.60 -7.29 -25.38
CA PHE A 486 12.38 -8.52 -25.21
C PHE A 486 11.63 -9.52 -24.34
N ALA A 487 11.31 -10.68 -24.90
CA ALA A 487 10.65 -11.78 -24.20
C ALA A 487 11.52 -13.04 -24.20
N ILE A 488 11.69 -13.65 -23.04
CA ILE A 488 12.40 -14.91 -22.83
C ILE A 488 11.36 -16.01 -22.76
N PRO A 489 11.32 -16.97 -23.71
CA PRO A 489 10.41 -18.11 -23.62
C PRO A 489 10.71 -18.92 -22.34
N ALA A 490 9.66 -19.23 -21.59
CA ALA A 490 9.77 -19.86 -20.27
C ALA A 490 8.70 -20.93 -20.06
N ALA A 491 9.09 -22.17 -19.90
CA ALA A 491 8.20 -23.20 -19.38
C ALA A 491 8.24 -23.12 -17.84
N PHE A 492 7.22 -22.53 -17.23
CA PHE A 492 7.17 -22.35 -15.78
C PHE A 492 6.98 -23.67 -15.00
N ASN A 493 6.44 -24.71 -15.65
CA ASN A 493 6.21 -26.02 -15.03
C ASN A 493 5.49 -25.97 -13.68
N GLY A 494 4.49 -25.08 -13.57
CA GLY A 494 3.70 -24.91 -12.36
C GLY A 494 4.31 -23.99 -11.31
N ASP A 495 5.56 -23.55 -11.50
CA ASP A 495 6.21 -22.62 -10.57
C ASP A 495 5.85 -21.16 -10.88
N ARG A 496 6.08 -20.28 -9.92
CA ARG A 496 5.77 -18.84 -10.00
C ARG A 496 7.05 -18.02 -9.78
N LEU A 497 7.28 -17.02 -10.64
CA LEU A 497 8.45 -16.12 -10.53
C LEU A 497 8.27 -15.17 -9.35
N ALA A 498 9.27 -15.13 -8.46
CA ALA A 498 9.27 -14.26 -7.29
C ALA A 498 9.98 -12.94 -7.55
N THR A 499 11.21 -12.98 -8.10
CA THR A 499 12.01 -11.78 -8.38
C THR A 499 13.13 -12.05 -9.37
N MET A 500 13.84 -11.01 -9.80
CA MET A 500 14.95 -11.08 -10.75
C MET A 500 16.13 -10.24 -10.29
N GLU A 501 17.34 -10.80 -10.42
CA GLU A 501 18.59 -10.02 -10.33
C GLU A 501 19.17 -9.75 -11.72
N ALA A 502 19.87 -8.61 -11.85
CA ALA A 502 20.60 -8.23 -13.06
C ALA A 502 21.95 -7.59 -12.70
N VAL A 503 23.05 -8.17 -13.19
CA VAL A 503 24.41 -7.68 -12.96
C VAL A 503 25.23 -7.74 -14.25
N TYR A 504 26.11 -6.77 -14.45
CA TYR A 504 27.09 -6.80 -15.55
C TYR A 504 28.17 -7.85 -15.29
N SER A 505 28.99 -8.13 -16.30
CA SER A 505 30.10 -9.10 -16.19
C SER A 505 31.17 -8.70 -15.18
N ASP A 506 31.28 -7.43 -14.84
CA ASP A 506 32.20 -6.90 -13.80
C ASP A 506 31.60 -6.95 -12.38
N GLY A 507 30.36 -7.42 -12.23
CA GLY A 507 29.66 -7.55 -10.95
C GLY A 507 28.90 -6.29 -10.52
N THR A 508 28.92 -5.21 -11.30
CA THR A 508 28.09 -4.03 -11.02
C THR A 508 26.62 -4.28 -11.40
N ASN A 509 25.70 -3.59 -10.72
CA ASN A 509 24.27 -3.76 -10.96
C ASN A 509 23.86 -3.17 -12.31
N ALA A 510 23.02 -3.89 -13.07
CA ALA A 510 22.55 -3.49 -14.39
C ALA A 510 21.10 -3.00 -14.35
N GLY A 511 20.76 -2.05 -15.23
CA GLY A 511 19.40 -1.52 -15.39
C GLY A 511 19.00 -0.53 -14.29
N PRO A 512 17.68 -0.26 -14.13
CA PRO A 512 17.17 0.74 -13.21
C PRO A 512 17.46 0.37 -11.75
N GLN A 513 17.40 1.38 -10.88
CA GLN A 513 17.71 1.26 -9.45
C GLN A 513 19.06 0.50 -9.23
N ASN A 514 20.12 1.05 -9.78
CA ASN A 514 21.48 0.43 -9.79
C ASN A 514 22.13 0.29 -8.41
N TRP A 515 21.49 0.74 -7.33
CA TRP A 515 21.91 0.53 -5.94
C TRP A 515 21.69 -0.93 -5.48
N THR A 516 20.89 -1.75 -6.22
CA THR A 516 20.63 -3.16 -5.94
C THR A 516 20.72 -4.02 -7.21
N SER A 517 21.11 -5.30 -7.07
CA SER A 517 21.00 -6.28 -8.16
C SER A 517 19.58 -6.69 -8.45
N TYR A 518 18.71 -6.75 -7.43
CA TYR A 518 17.29 -7.13 -7.57
C TYR A 518 16.48 -6.01 -8.19
N LYS A 519 15.73 -6.34 -9.22
CA LYS A 519 14.98 -5.38 -10.04
C LYS A 519 13.52 -5.31 -9.63
N GLU A 520 12.92 -4.14 -9.82
CA GLU A 520 11.52 -3.87 -9.48
C GLU A 520 10.60 -4.67 -10.41
N PHE A 521 9.72 -5.46 -9.79
CA PHE A 521 8.70 -6.24 -10.49
C PHE A 521 7.64 -5.32 -11.13
N GLY A 522 7.24 -5.60 -12.37
CA GLY A 522 6.28 -4.78 -13.10
C GLY A 522 6.85 -3.48 -13.69
N TYR A 523 8.07 -3.09 -13.31
CA TYR A 523 8.79 -1.95 -13.86
C TYR A 523 9.95 -2.37 -14.77
N ALA A 524 10.79 -3.30 -14.32
CA ALA A 524 11.93 -3.80 -15.07
C ALA A 524 11.64 -5.12 -15.78
N PHE A 525 10.83 -5.97 -15.21
CA PHE A 525 10.46 -7.28 -15.74
C PHE A 525 9.06 -7.68 -15.29
N THR A 526 8.45 -8.64 -16.02
CA THR A 526 7.19 -9.25 -15.63
C THR A 526 7.05 -10.65 -16.24
N PRO A 527 6.52 -11.65 -15.53
CA PRO A 527 6.14 -12.94 -16.13
C PRO A 527 4.81 -12.83 -16.87
N SER A 528 4.66 -13.62 -17.91
CA SER A 528 3.38 -13.87 -18.57
C SER A 528 3.14 -15.39 -18.61
N TYR A 529 2.38 -15.88 -17.64
CA TYR A 529 2.08 -17.32 -17.55
C TYR A 529 1.20 -17.80 -18.70
N GLN A 530 0.36 -16.91 -19.25
CA GLN A 530 -0.50 -17.23 -20.38
C GLN A 530 0.28 -17.45 -21.68
N SER A 531 1.29 -16.62 -21.93
CA SER A 531 2.14 -16.70 -23.13
C SER A 531 3.43 -17.52 -22.90
N ASN A 532 3.65 -18.03 -21.69
CA ASN A 532 4.85 -18.77 -21.31
C ASN A 532 6.14 -17.99 -21.61
N GLU A 533 6.25 -16.79 -21.05
CA GLU A 533 7.43 -15.93 -21.24
C GLU A 533 7.71 -15.06 -20.02
N ILE A 534 8.97 -14.63 -19.89
CA ILE A 534 9.38 -13.55 -18.98
C ILE A 534 9.77 -12.37 -19.86
N LYS A 535 9.10 -11.24 -19.66
CA LYS A 535 9.39 -9.99 -20.38
C LYS A 535 10.36 -9.14 -19.59
N LEU A 536 11.43 -8.67 -20.25
CA LEU A 536 12.19 -7.52 -19.80
C LEU A 536 11.55 -6.28 -20.44
N LEU A 537 11.19 -5.33 -19.61
CA LEU A 537 10.43 -4.16 -20.01
C LEU A 537 11.35 -3.05 -20.54
N GLU A 538 10.80 -2.11 -21.31
CA GLU A 538 11.53 -0.98 -21.86
C GLU A 538 12.31 -0.22 -20.78
N ASN A 539 11.73 -0.01 -19.62
CA ASN A 539 12.38 0.66 -18.49
C ASN A 539 13.67 -0.02 -18.04
N PHE A 540 13.77 -1.35 -18.17
CA PHE A 540 15.02 -2.06 -17.89
C PHE A 540 16.12 -1.64 -18.86
N PHE A 541 15.79 -1.57 -20.14
CA PHE A 541 16.77 -1.30 -21.19
C PHE A 541 17.13 0.19 -21.31
N ASN A 542 16.24 1.11 -20.94
CA ASN A 542 16.50 2.55 -20.94
C ASN A 542 17.65 2.93 -20.01
N GLU A 543 17.87 2.16 -18.94
CA GLU A 543 18.94 2.39 -17.96
C GLU A 543 20.04 1.31 -18.02
N ALA A 544 19.91 0.30 -18.88
CA ALA A 544 20.95 -0.71 -19.09
C ALA A 544 21.94 -0.29 -20.17
N ASN A 545 23.23 -0.31 -19.85
CA ASN A 545 24.31 -0.07 -20.82
C ASN A 545 24.42 -1.26 -21.80
N ASP A 546 25.02 -1.01 -22.97
CA ASP A 546 25.39 -2.07 -23.91
C ASP A 546 26.43 -3.01 -23.30
N GLY A 547 26.32 -4.29 -23.63
CA GLY A 547 27.21 -5.32 -23.14
C GLY A 547 26.48 -6.55 -22.62
N ILE A 548 27.20 -7.34 -21.83
CA ILE A 548 26.71 -8.59 -21.25
C ILE A 548 26.09 -8.31 -19.87
N VAL A 549 24.86 -8.75 -19.69
CA VAL A 549 24.16 -8.74 -18.39
C VAL A 549 23.80 -10.18 -18.01
N ASN A 550 24.20 -10.57 -16.81
CA ASN A 550 23.81 -11.83 -16.20
C ASN A 550 22.54 -11.62 -15.37
N LEU A 551 21.51 -12.40 -15.67
CA LEU A 551 20.22 -12.39 -14.99
C LEU A 551 20.11 -13.63 -14.12
N LYS A 552 19.44 -13.48 -12.98
CA LYS A 552 19.07 -14.57 -12.10
C LYS A 552 17.59 -14.49 -11.78
N PHE A 553 16.83 -15.49 -12.15
CA PHE A 553 15.39 -15.58 -11.89
C PHE A 553 15.16 -16.47 -10.68
N HIS A 554 14.53 -15.91 -9.63
CA HIS A 554 14.18 -16.62 -8.41
C HIS A 554 12.70 -16.97 -8.44
N PHE A 555 12.39 -18.21 -8.13
CA PHE A 555 11.02 -18.72 -8.12
C PHE A 555 10.55 -19.02 -6.70
N TRP A 556 9.25 -19.00 -6.48
CA TRP A 556 8.67 -19.22 -5.15
C TRP A 556 8.90 -20.62 -4.59
N SER A 557 9.12 -21.62 -5.44
CA SER A 557 9.52 -22.98 -5.00
C SER A 557 10.95 -23.05 -4.43
N GLY A 558 11.75 -21.97 -4.59
CA GLY A 558 13.17 -21.94 -4.28
C GLY A 558 14.09 -22.26 -5.47
N GLU A 559 13.52 -22.61 -6.64
CA GLU A 559 14.31 -22.79 -7.85
C GLU A 559 14.95 -21.47 -8.31
N VAL A 560 16.17 -21.55 -8.83
CA VAL A 560 16.91 -20.37 -9.36
C VAL A 560 17.47 -20.72 -10.73
N LEU A 561 17.21 -19.87 -11.72
CA LEU A 561 17.71 -20.05 -13.08
C LEU A 561 18.61 -18.88 -13.49
N ASN A 562 19.76 -19.23 -14.09
CA ASN A 562 20.70 -18.26 -14.66
C ASN A 562 20.44 -18.06 -16.15
N TYR A 563 20.51 -16.81 -16.57
CA TYR A 563 20.34 -16.40 -17.96
C TYR A 563 21.29 -15.27 -18.29
N GLN A 564 21.72 -15.16 -19.53
CA GLN A 564 22.62 -14.09 -19.96
C GLN A 564 22.03 -13.39 -21.17
N ILE A 565 21.95 -12.08 -21.13
CA ILE A 565 21.62 -11.26 -22.29
C ILE A 565 22.85 -10.49 -22.76
N THR A 566 22.88 -10.19 -24.07
CA THR A 566 23.80 -9.24 -24.69
C THR A 566 22.98 -8.14 -25.36
N LYS A 567 23.17 -6.90 -24.92
CA LYS A 567 22.56 -5.70 -25.48
C LYS A 567 23.58 -4.98 -26.37
N ASN A 568 23.17 -4.60 -27.57
CA ASN A 568 23.93 -3.78 -28.50
C ASN A 568 23.00 -2.78 -29.18
N GLY A 569 22.95 -1.57 -28.64
CA GLY A 569 21.92 -0.60 -29.02
C GLY A 569 20.53 -1.14 -28.76
N ASN A 570 19.69 -1.23 -29.79
CA ASN A 570 18.34 -1.78 -29.68
C ASN A 570 18.28 -3.31 -29.86
N GLU A 571 19.36 -3.95 -30.30
CA GLU A 571 19.40 -5.41 -30.46
C GLU A 571 19.71 -6.11 -29.12
N VAL A 572 18.90 -7.11 -28.78
CA VAL A 572 19.09 -7.93 -27.58
C VAL A 572 19.04 -9.40 -27.94
N THR A 573 20.06 -10.14 -27.49
CA THR A 573 20.07 -11.61 -27.58
C THR A 573 20.23 -12.20 -26.20
N GLY A 574 19.64 -13.36 -25.97
CA GLY A 574 19.65 -14.04 -24.69
C GLY A 574 19.88 -15.55 -24.82
N LYS A 575 20.53 -16.12 -23.81
CA LYS A 575 20.81 -17.55 -23.73
C LYS A 575 20.79 -18.05 -22.27
N VAL A 576 20.40 -19.29 -22.09
CA VAL A 576 20.54 -19.99 -20.81
C VAL A 576 22.03 -20.18 -20.49
N THR A 577 22.40 -19.97 -19.25
CA THR A 577 23.73 -20.30 -18.74
C THR A 577 23.61 -21.40 -17.69
N SER A 578 24.64 -22.26 -17.59
CA SER A 578 24.66 -23.31 -16.52
C SER A 578 24.72 -22.64 -15.14
N ASN A 579 24.04 -23.26 -14.20
CA ASN A 579 24.11 -22.92 -12.78
C ASN A 579 25.51 -23.20 -12.22
#